data_86447d0701c3e096003fd9c894cb1828
#
_entry.id   86447d0701c3e096003fd9c894cb1828
#
_cell.length_a   1.000
_cell.length_b   1.000
_cell.length_c   1.000
_cell.angle_alpha   90.00
_cell.angle_beta   90.00
_cell.angle_gamma   90.00
#
_symmetry.space_group_name_H-M   'P 1'
#
loop_
_entity.id
_entity.type
_entity.pdbx_description
1 polymer ?
#
loop_
_entity_poly.entity_id
_entity_poly.type
_entity_poly.pdbx_seq_one_letter_code
_entity_poly.pdbx_strand_id
1 'polypeptide(L)'
;MSWGKRSRDEILENLKHFGNAKDKKLGLYKGEYIHLDGSEIPDSVNYLQVKGFGNAKLEILGWGGELELLGELEARVVNVDRVEINTERGVINTCEECKRVRVWGCSTTHLIGCKGVELYESSSAEMWYCSGVEAYDSARFQACKDSRVMLFDRADGEFYGNSTGVLLDTSRAIAYKDSRVNAVSDMSVVQHESGAIVHGDGKIQCFGSNEDKGGLFVATRGFLNRLALPLNSFETEYLVYKTTDANGHTGQLYGEPTKWEVGKTVSIPEEKRTTLNRGLFFTPTLAHAISRGQEYERPFRVFRVRIRIEDVKLTNIFGPMYRKEIEAWEGEVIDEVKNPIEVLFDTV
;
A
#
# COMPACT_ATOMS: atom_id res chain seq x y z
N MET A 1 -2.72 11.77 -50.32
CA MET A 1 -1.99 10.50 -50.36
C MET A 1 -2.57 9.61 -49.28
N SER A 2 -3.28 8.52 -49.66
CA SER A 2 -3.72 7.51 -48.71
C SER A 2 -2.48 6.70 -48.35
N TRP A 3 -1.96 6.87 -47.14
CA TRP A 3 -0.98 5.95 -46.59
C TRP A 3 -1.71 4.63 -46.38
N GLY A 4 -1.40 3.63 -47.23
CA GLY A 4 -1.91 2.28 -47.06
C GLY A 4 -1.54 1.73 -45.68
N LYS A 5 -2.46 0.97 -45.06
CA LYS A 5 -2.16 0.25 -43.83
C LYS A 5 -1.00 -0.68 -44.11
N ARG A 6 0.09 -0.54 -43.35
CA ARG A 6 1.22 -1.46 -43.40
C ARG A 6 0.81 -2.82 -42.84
N SER A 7 1.30 -3.87 -43.45
CA SER A 7 1.13 -5.22 -42.89
C SER A 7 1.99 -5.39 -41.63
N ARG A 8 1.58 -6.31 -40.77
CA ARG A 8 2.38 -6.71 -39.61
C ARG A 8 3.80 -7.12 -40.00
N ASP A 9 3.92 -7.87 -41.11
CA ASP A 9 5.22 -8.35 -41.62
C ASP A 9 6.12 -7.21 -42.07
N GLU A 10 5.60 -6.20 -42.71
CA GLU A 10 6.35 -4.98 -43.08
C GLU A 10 6.89 -4.25 -41.85
N ILE A 11 6.13 -4.24 -40.74
CA ILE A 11 6.56 -3.61 -39.50
C ILE A 11 7.63 -4.43 -38.80
N LEU A 12 7.47 -5.76 -38.69
CA LEU A 12 8.48 -6.67 -38.15
C LEU A 12 9.77 -6.62 -38.96
N GLU A 13 9.66 -6.51 -40.30
CA GLU A 13 10.82 -6.38 -41.18
C GLU A 13 11.55 -5.06 -40.94
N ASN A 14 10.84 -3.97 -40.74
CA ASN A 14 11.42 -2.68 -40.37
C ASN A 14 12.12 -2.75 -38.98
N LEU A 15 11.59 -3.50 -38.00
CA LEU A 15 12.27 -3.72 -36.72
C LEU A 15 13.57 -4.53 -36.90
N LYS A 16 13.64 -5.44 -37.87
CA LYS A 16 14.83 -6.24 -38.18
C LYS A 16 15.89 -5.48 -38.96
N HIS A 17 15.48 -4.68 -39.97
CA HIS A 17 16.39 -4.06 -40.93
C HIS A 17 17.12 -2.82 -40.45
N PHE A 18 16.70 -2.14 -39.40
CA PHE A 18 17.46 -1.02 -38.82
C PHE A 18 18.60 -1.58 -37.98
N GLY A 19 19.63 -2.11 -38.62
CA GLY A 19 20.76 -2.78 -37.99
C GLY A 19 21.35 -2.02 -36.80
N ASN A 20 21.88 -2.75 -35.82
CA ASN A 20 22.71 -2.36 -34.67
C ASN A 20 22.23 -1.16 -33.79
N ALA A 21 21.15 -0.49 -34.08
CA ALA A 21 20.58 0.52 -33.19
C ALA A 21 19.86 -0.19 -32.04
N LYS A 22 20.34 0.04 -30.81
CA LYS A 22 19.72 -0.47 -29.58
C LYS A 22 18.31 0.09 -29.37
N ASP A 23 18.04 1.26 -29.97
CA ASP A 23 16.82 2.02 -29.85
C ASP A 23 16.05 1.98 -31.18
N LYS A 24 14.79 1.58 -31.13
CA LYS A 24 13.90 1.55 -32.30
C LYS A 24 12.72 2.48 -32.10
N LYS A 25 12.31 3.12 -33.21
CA LYS A 25 11.12 3.99 -33.24
C LYS A 25 10.13 3.48 -34.27
N LEU A 26 8.88 3.35 -33.83
CA LEU A 26 7.77 2.88 -34.65
C LEU A 26 6.63 3.90 -34.59
N GLY A 27 6.21 4.39 -35.74
CA GLY A 27 4.97 5.16 -35.88
C GLY A 27 3.82 4.27 -36.30
N LEU A 28 2.70 4.34 -35.59
CA LEU A 28 1.45 3.66 -35.94
C LEU A 28 0.40 4.67 -36.32
N TYR A 29 -0.31 4.44 -37.43
CA TYR A 29 -1.27 5.36 -38.00
C TYR A 29 -2.71 4.92 -37.74
N LYS A 30 -3.64 5.83 -37.95
CA LYS A 30 -5.07 5.62 -37.69
C LYS A 30 -5.59 4.28 -38.25
N GLY A 31 -6.11 3.47 -37.34
CA GLY A 31 -6.69 2.16 -37.65
C GLY A 31 -5.66 1.05 -37.90
N GLU A 32 -4.37 1.29 -37.69
CA GLU A 32 -3.38 0.21 -37.61
C GLU A 32 -3.52 -0.49 -36.26
N TYR A 33 -3.47 -1.83 -36.31
CA TYR A 33 -3.38 -2.71 -35.15
C TYR A 33 -2.19 -3.62 -35.34
N ILE A 34 -1.35 -3.70 -34.29
CA ILE A 34 -0.16 -4.53 -34.29
C ILE A 34 -0.13 -5.35 -33.02
N HIS A 35 0.09 -6.63 -33.20
CA HIS A 35 0.40 -7.57 -32.15
C HIS A 35 1.84 -8.03 -32.32
N LEU A 36 2.65 -7.90 -31.27
CA LEU A 36 4.04 -8.33 -31.21
C LEU A 36 4.23 -9.32 -30.04
N ASP A 37 4.66 -10.54 -30.35
CA ASP A 37 5.23 -11.42 -29.35
C ASP A 37 6.67 -10.97 -29.08
N GLY A 38 7.10 -10.95 -27.80
CA GLY A 38 8.46 -10.52 -27.43
C GLY A 38 9.56 -11.33 -28.10
N SER A 39 9.30 -12.60 -28.41
CA SER A 39 10.21 -13.45 -29.15
C SER A 39 10.42 -13.03 -30.62
N GLU A 40 9.54 -12.20 -31.15
CA GLU A 40 9.64 -11.67 -32.51
C GLU A 40 10.45 -10.35 -32.56
N ILE A 41 10.64 -9.71 -31.40
CA ILE A 41 11.49 -8.51 -31.28
C ILE A 41 12.94 -8.99 -31.22
N PRO A 42 13.81 -8.50 -32.13
CA PRO A 42 15.20 -8.94 -32.12
C PRO A 42 15.91 -8.70 -30.79
N ASP A 43 16.72 -9.64 -30.31
CA ASP A 43 17.48 -9.55 -29.05
C ASP A 43 18.38 -8.32 -28.95
N SER A 44 18.75 -7.74 -30.10
CA SER A 44 19.55 -6.51 -30.16
C SER A 44 18.73 -5.25 -29.81
N VAL A 45 17.39 -5.32 -29.78
CA VAL A 45 16.50 -4.20 -29.45
C VAL A 45 16.26 -4.19 -27.96
N ASN A 46 16.80 -3.19 -27.26
CA ASN A 46 16.60 -3.02 -25.81
C ASN A 46 15.56 -1.95 -25.48
N TYR A 47 15.29 -1.05 -26.43
CA TYR A 47 14.35 0.05 -26.28
C TYR A 47 13.50 0.20 -27.55
N LEU A 48 12.20 0.27 -27.37
CA LEU A 48 11.22 0.46 -28.45
C LEU A 48 10.29 1.63 -28.13
N GLN A 49 10.39 2.70 -28.90
CA GLN A 49 9.46 3.82 -28.82
C GLN A 49 8.33 3.62 -29.87
N VAL A 50 7.08 3.62 -29.41
CA VAL A 50 5.91 3.52 -30.29
C VAL A 50 5.06 4.78 -30.17
N LYS A 51 4.89 5.48 -31.28
CA LYS A 51 4.04 6.68 -31.35
C LYS A 51 2.80 6.43 -32.19
N GLY A 52 1.65 6.59 -31.57
CA GLY A 52 0.36 6.50 -32.25
C GLY A 52 -0.10 7.84 -32.83
N PHE A 53 -0.78 7.76 -33.98
CA PHE A 53 -1.41 8.88 -34.68
C PHE A 53 -2.85 8.50 -35.04
N GLY A 54 -3.81 8.99 -34.28
CA GLY A 54 -5.23 8.82 -34.54
C GLY A 54 -5.80 7.43 -34.28
N ASN A 55 -5.89 7.02 -33.03
CA ASN A 55 -6.48 5.75 -32.57
C ASN A 55 -5.78 4.50 -33.12
N ALA A 56 -4.47 4.47 -33.13
CA ALA A 56 -3.69 3.28 -33.41
C ALA A 56 -3.74 2.31 -32.21
N LYS A 57 -3.57 1.01 -32.46
CA LYS A 57 -3.59 -0.02 -31.41
C LYS A 57 -2.34 -0.87 -31.45
N LEU A 58 -1.82 -1.19 -30.25
CA LEU A 58 -0.65 -2.02 -30.04
C LEU A 58 -0.93 -3.08 -29.00
N GLU A 59 -0.48 -4.30 -29.26
CA GLU A 59 -0.38 -5.35 -28.23
C GLU A 59 1.04 -5.91 -28.22
N ILE A 60 1.66 -5.94 -27.04
CA ILE A 60 3.00 -6.54 -26.84
C ILE A 60 2.93 -7.54 -25.69
N LEU A 61 3.44 -8.74 -25.91
CA LEU A 61 3.45 -9.84 -24.97
C LEU A 61 4.87 -10.33 -24.68
N GLY A 62 5.28 -10.39 -23.41
CA GLY A 62 6.48 -11.12 -22.96
C GLY A 62 7.81 -10.57 -23.47
N TRP A 63 8.09 -9.28 -23.30
CA TRP A 63 9.35 -8.68 -23.76
C TRP A 63 10.22 -8.15 -22.60
N GLY A 64 11.51 -8.52 -22.59
CA GLY A 64 12.50 -8.12 -21.58
C GLY A 64 13.12 -6.73 -21.76
N GLY A 65 12.63 -5.91 -22.70
CA GLY A 65 13.14 -4.59 -22.99
C GLY A 65 12.34 -3.44 -22.35
N GLU A 66 12.63 -2.24 -22.82
CA GLU A 66 11.98 -1.00 -22.41
C GLU A 66 11.09 -0.46 -23.55
N LEU A 67 9.80 -0.28 -23.23
CA LEU A 67 8.76 0.20 -24.15
C LEU A 67 8.33 1.60 -23.78
N GLU A 68 8.37 2.53 -24.71
CA GLU A 68 7.80 3.87 -24.56
C GLU A 68 6.60 4.05 -25.48
N LEU A 69 5.46 4.44 -24.92
CA LEU A 69 4.18 4.66 -25.62
C LEU A 69 3.86 6.16 -25.67
N LEU A 70 3.62 6.68 -26.85
CA LEU A 70 3.40 8.12 -27.08
C LEU A 70 2.16 8.40 -27.95
N GLY A 71 1.56 9.57 -27.78
CA GLY A 71 0.52 10.13 -28.62
C GLY A 71 -0.84 9.42 -28.49
N GLU A 72 -1.59 9.34 -29.56
CA GLU A 72 -2.92 8.70 -29.62
C GLU A 72 -2.81 7.18 -29.83
N LEU A 73 -2.24 6.46 -28.85
CA LEU A 73 -1.97 5.04 -28.93
C LEU A 73 -2.67 4.28 -27.79
N GLU A 74 -3.63 3.46 -28.12
CA GLU A 74 -4.20 2.46 -27.21
C GLU A 74 -3.31 1.21 -27.22
N ALA A 75 -2.77 0.85 -26.06
CA ALA A 75 -1.87 -0.30 -25.96
C ALA A 75 -2.30 -1.29 -24.86
N ARG A 76 -2.11 -2.57 -25.15
CA ARG A 76 -2.11 -3.65 -24.18
C ARG A 76 -0.72 -4.24 -24.08
N VAL A 77 -0.14 -4.18 -22.88
CA VAL A 77 1.24 -4.60 -22.61
C VAL A 77 1.23 -5.65 -21.52
N VAL A 78 1.75 -6.82 -21.79
CA VAL A 78 1.74 -7.94 -20.85
C VAL A 78 3.16 -8.45 -20.61
N ASN A 79 3.57 -8.55 -19.34
CA ASN A 79 4.86 -9.09 -18.93
C ASN A 79 6.06 -8.46 -19.65
N VAL A 80 6.11 -7.12 -19.65
CA VAL A 80 7.24 -6.33 -20.18
C VAL A 80 8.05 -5.78 -19.00
N ASP A 81 9.38 -5.73 -19.13
CA ASP A 81 10.25 -5.33 -18.02
C ASP A 81 10.08 -3.86 -17.64
N ARG A 82 10.03 -2.97 -18.61
CA ARG A 82 9.83 -1.53 -18.38
C ARG A 82 8.86 -0.96 -19.41
N VAL A 83 7.91 -0.16 -18.92
CA VAL A 83 6.92 0.52 -19.76
C VAL A 83 6.84 1.98 -19.33
N GLU A 84 7.05 2.89 -20.28
CA GLU A 84 6.80 4.32 -20.10
C GLU A 84 5.61 4.74 -20.95
N ILE A 85 4.63 5.41 -20.35
CA ILE A 85 3.38 5.80 -20.99
C ILE A 85 3.23 7.30 -20.90
N ASN A 86 3.23 7.94 -22.07
CA ASN A 86 2.97 9.38 -22.21
C ASN A 86 2.02 9.58 -23.41
N THR A 87 0.81 9.07 -23.24
CA THR A 87 -0.24 9.10 -24.27
C THR A 87 -1.18 10.30 -24.05
N GLU A 88 -1.96 10.62 -25.07
CA GLU A 88 -2.88 11.74 -25.01
C GLU A 88 -4.11 11.43 -24.13
N ARG A 89 -4.76 12.48 -23.66
CA ARG A 89 -5.97 12.36 -22.83
C ARG A 89 -7.08 11.60 -23.57
N GLY A 90 -7.72 10.68 -22.87
CA GLY A 90 -8.83 9.86 -23.38
C GLY A 90 -8.41 8.57 -24.05
N VAL A 91 -7.10 8.31 -24.13
CA VAL A 91 -6.58 7.00 -24.53
C VAL A 91 -6.33 6.15 -23.29
N ILE A 92 -6.79 4.91 -23.31
CA ILE A 92 -6.63 3.98 -22.19
C ILE A 92 -5.60 2.92 -22.58
N ASN A 93 -4.57 2.80 -21.77
CA ASN A 93 -3.55 1.76 -21.89
C ASN A 93 -3.74 0.70 -20.81
N THR A 94 -3.43 -0.54 -21.10
CA THR A 94 -3.48 -1.64 -20.13
C THR A 94 -2.10 -2.26 -19.99
N CYS A 95 -1.60 -2.36 -18.74
CA CYS A 95 -0.37 -3.07 -18.42
C CYS A 95 -0.66 -4.20 -17.43
N GLU A 96 -0.24 -5.41 -17.77
CA GLU A 96 -0.43 -6.61 -16.98
C GLU A 96 0.92 -7.24 -16.62
N GLU A 97 1.16 -7.52 -15.33
CA GLU A 97 2.37 -8.21 -14.82
C GLU A 97 3.70 -7.55 -15.21
N CYS A 98 3.70 -6.26 -15.56
CA CYS A 98 4.91 -5.53 -15.90
C CYS A 98 5.75 -5.23 -14.64
N LYS A 99 7.11 -5.25 -14.78
CA LYS A 99 8.01 -5.09 -13.62
C LYS A 99 8.17 -3.64 -13.21
N ARG A 100 8.19 -2.70 -14.16
CA ARG A 100 8.21 -1.26 -13.90
C ARG A 100 7.33 -0.53 -14.90
N VAL A 101 6.44 0.32 -14.40
CA VAL A 101 5.56 1.13 -15.24
C VAL A 101 5.64 2.58 -14.79
N ARG A 102 5.90 3.49 -15.73
CA ARG A 102 5.86 4.94 -15.51
C ARG A 102 4.77 5.55 -16.37
N VAL A 103 3.92 6.34 -15.75
CA VAL A 103 2.79 7.01 -16.43
C VAL A 103 2.92 8.52 -16.28
N TRP A 104 2.97 9.23 -17.39
CA TRP A 104 3.20 10.66 -17.46
C TRP A 104 2.05 11.42 -18.09
N GLY A 105 2.04 12.73 -17.92
CA GLY A 105 1.16 13.65 -18.61
C GLY A 105 -0.29 13.51 -18.19
N CYS A 106 -1.17 13.37 -19.18
CA CYS A 106 -2.61 13.16 -18.97
C CYS A 106 -3.04 11.71 -19.32
N SER A 107 -2.11 10.78 -19.33
CA SER A 107 -2.34 9.37 -19.67
C SER A 107 -3.29 8.69 -18.70
N THR A 108 -4.11 7.78 -19.23
CA THR A 108 -4.98 6.90 -18.42
C THR A 108 -4.55 5.45 -18.59
N THR A 109 -4.42 4.71 -17.48
CA THR A 109 -3.87 3.36 -17.53
C THR A 109 -4.61 2.41 -16.60
N HIS A 110 -4.89 1.21 -17.06
CA HIS A 110 -5.30 0.07 -16.23
C HIS A 110 -4.07 -0.78 -15.91
N LEU A 111 -3.80 -1.04 -14.64
CA LEU A 111 -2.62 -1.75 -14.16
C LEU A 111 -3.04 -2.99 -13.38
N ILE A 112 -2.56 -4.16 -13.80
CA ILE A 112 -2.93 -5.44 -13.19
C ILE A 112 -1.66 -6.20 -12.82
N GLY A 113 -1.45 -6.49 -11.54
CA GLY A 113 -0.30 -7.27 -11.07
C GLY A 113 1.07 -6.61 -11.31
N CYS A 114 1.10 -5.31 -11.66
CA CYS A 114 2.34 -4.58 -11.95
C CYS A 114 3.12 -4.28 -10.66
N LYS A 115 4.46 -4.19 -10.80
CA LYS A 115 5.38 -3.86 -9.71
C LYS A 115 6.13 -2.56 -10.04
N GLY A 116 6.49 -1.78 -9.01
CA GLY A 116 7.28 -0.56 -9.22
C GLY A 116 6.60 0.43 -10.17
N VAL A 117 5.36 0.82 -9.86
CA VAL A 117 4.58 1.78 -10.66
C VAL A 117 4.84 3.20 -10.16
N GLU A 118 5.11 4.10 -11.08
CA GLU A 118 5.30 5.52 -10.80
C GLU A 118 4.30 6.34 -11.64
N LEU A 119 3.45 7.15 -10.99
CA LEU A 119 2.45 8.02 -11.62
C LEU A 119 2.86 9.48 -11.44
N TYR A 120 2.91 10.25 -12.50
CA TYR A 120 3.38 11.63 -12.50
C TYR A 120 2.38 12.60 -13.13
N GLU A 121 2.51 13.88 -12.80
CA GLU A 121 1.77 15.00 -13.36
C GLU A 121 0.24 14.86 -13.15
N SER A 122 -0.54 14.80 -14.21
CA SER A 122 -2.01 14.64 -14.19
C SER A 122 -2.46 13.28 -14.68
N SER A 123 -1.58 12.28 -14.64
CA SER A 123 -1.88 10.92 -15.04
C SER A 123 -2.96 10.29 -14.17
N SER A 124 -3.67 9.30 -14.72
CA SER A 124 -4.66 8.54 -13.97
C SER A 124 -4.49 7.03 -14.15
N ALA A 125 -4.77 6.26 -13.08
CA ALA A 125 -4.66 4.81 -13.12
C ALA A 125 -5.76 4.12 -12.32
N GLU A 126 -6.23 2.99 -12.84
CA GLU A 126 -6.96 1.98 -12.07
C GLU A 126 -6.03 0.79 -11.83
N MET A 127 -5.93 0.34 -10.57
CA MET A 127 -4.93 -0.62 -10.18
C MET A 127 -5.53 -1.81 -9.44
N TRP A 128 -5.11 -3.02 -9.84
CA TRP A 128 -5.46 -4.28 -9.18
C TRP A 128 -4.21 -5.09 -8.89
N TYR A 129 -4.02 -5.49 -7.63
CA TYR A 129 -2.87 -6.31 -7.20
C TYR A 129 -1.50 -5.67 -7.46
N CYS A 130 -1.42 -4.35 -7.59
CA CYS A 130 -0.18 -3.64 -7.84
C CYS A 130 0.61 -3.40 -6.54
N SER A 131 1.95 -3.43 -6.62
CA SER A 131 2.83 -3.22 -5.48
C SER A 131 3.96 -2.25 -5.79
N GLY A 132 4.45 -1.54 -4.76
CA GLY A 132 5.49 -0.53 -4.93
C GLY A 132 5.04 0.61 -5.83
N VAL A 133 3.80 1.08 -5.64
CA VAL A 133 3.21 2.18 -6.40
C VAL A 133 3.50 3.50 -5.70
N GLU A 134 3.96 4.48 -6.47
CA GLU A 134 4.21 5.84 -6.02
C GLU A 134 3.46 6.81 -6.94
N ALA A 135 2.68 7.72 -6.36
CA ALA A 135 1.92 8.73 -7.09
C ALA A 135 2.38 10.13 -6.67
N TYR A 136 2.74 10.95 -7.63
CA TYR A 136 3.34 12.26 -7.47
C TYR A 136 2.51 13.38 -8.11
N ASP A 137 2.85 14.62 -7.82
CA ASP A 137 2.26 15.83 -8.39
C ASP A 137 0.74 15.92 -8.17
N SER A 138 -0.04 15.72 -9.22
CA SER A 138 -1.51 15.74 -9.22
C SER A 138 -2.09 14.46 -9.84
N ALA A 139 -1.33 13.37 -9.78
CA ALA A 139 -1.76 12.07 -10.27
C ALA A 139 -3.00 11.58 -9.52
N ARG A 140 -3.87 10.84 -10.21
CA ARG A 140 -5.10 10.29 -9.67
C ARG A 140 -5.17 8.79 -9.88
N PHE A 141 -5.72 8.07 -8.90
CA PHE A 141 -5.85 6.63 -9.07
C PHE A 141 -6.98 6.03 -8.25
N GLN A 142 -7.37 4.82 -8.65
CA GLN A 142 -8.21 3.90 -7.89
C GLN A 142 -7.41 2.64 -7.61
N ALA A 143 -7.18 2.35 -6.33
CA ALA A 143 -6.46 1.16 -5.88
C ALA A 143 -7.46 0.11 -5.38
N CYS A 144 -7.50 -1.04 -6.04
CA CYS A 144 -8.40 -2.13 -5.73
C CYS A 144 -7.63 -3.37 -5.25
N LYS A 145 -8.34 -4.26 -4.57
CA LYS A 145 -7.79 -5.54 -4.07
C LYS A 145 -6.63 -5.29 -3.10
N ASP A 146 -5.50 -5.97 -3.32
CA ASP A 146 -4.33 -5.90 -2.45
C ASP A 146 -3.28 -4.86 -2.94
N SER A 147 -3.71 -3.84 -3.69
CA SER A 147 -2.81 -2.80 -4.20
C SER A 147 -2.26 -1.93 -3.08
N ARG A 148 -0.99 -1.51 -3.20
CA ARG A 148 -0.27 -0.70 -2.19
C ARG A 148 0.34 0.52 -2.83
N VAL A 149 -0.02 1.71 -2.32
CA VAL A 149 0.32 3.00 -2.93
C VAL A 149 0.86 3.97 -1.91
N MET A 150 1.93 4.69 -2.26
CA MET A 150 2.38 5.89 -1.57
C MET A 150 2.01 7.12 -2.39
N LEU A 151 1.44 8.13 -1.73
CA LEU A 151 1.02 9.38 -2.34
C LEU A 151 1.91 10.50 -1.84
N PHE A 152 2.41 11.28 -2.78
CA PHE A 152 3.25 12.45 -2.56
C PHE A 152 2.59 13.72 -3.12
N ASP A 153 3.08 14.88 -2.76
CA ASP A 153 2.66 16.19 -3.26
C ASP A 153 1.15 16.42 -3.12
N ARG A 154 0.41 16.47 -4.22
CA ARG A 154 -1.04 16.68 -4.28
C ARG A 154 -1.78 15.52 -4.95
N ALA A 155 -1.18 14.33 -4.94
CA ALA A 155 -1.81 13.16 -5.53
C ALA A 155 -3.13 12.82 -4.83
N ASP A 156 -4.12 12.38 -5.61
CA ASP A 156 -5.45 11.98 -5.13
C ASP A 156 -5.66 10.48 -5.36
N GLY A 157 -6.07 9.74 -4.33
CA GLY A 157 -6.29 8.30 -4.41
C GLY A 157 -7.61 7.83 -3.83
N GLU A 158 -8.21 6.83 -4.47
CA GLU A 158 -9.34 6.09 -3.94
C GLU A 158 -8.93 4.65 -3.64
N PHE A 159 -9.26 4.17 -2.44
CA PHE A 159 -8.83 2.86 -1.94
C PHE A 159 -10.03 1.96 -1.70
N TYR A 160 -10.07 0.80 -2.36
CA TYR A 160 -11.15 -0.18 -2.29
C TYR A 160 -10.66 -1.55 -1.82
N GLY A 161 -11.49 -2.26 -1.07
CA GLY A 161 -11.21 -3.61 -0.56
C GLY A 161 -9.97 -3.61 0.33
N ASN A 162 -9.07 -4.58 0.17
CA ASN A 162 -7.86 -4.71 1.00
C ASN A 162 -6.71 -3.77 0.58
N SER A 163 -6.97 -2.76 -0.26
CA SER A 163 -5.91 -1.84 -0.69
C SER A 163 -5.35 -1.01 0.45
N THR A 164 -4.11 -0.59 0.31
CA THR A 164 -3.37 0.16 1.34
C THR A 164 -2.75 1.42 0.77
N GLY A 165 -2.88 2.54 1.51
CA GLY A 165 -2.31 3.82 1.15
C GLY A 165 -1.46 4.44 2.26
N VAL A 166 -0.40 5.16 1.87
CA VAL A 166 0.37 6.05 2.74
C VAL A 166 0.37 7.43 2.11
N LEU A 167 -0.15 8.41 2.84
CA LEU A 167 -0.25 9.79 2.38
C LEU A 167 0.87 10.64 2.99
N LEU A 168 1.56 11.34 2.12
CA LEU A 168 2.63 12.28 2.43
C LEU A 168 2.25 13.67 1.89
N ASP A 169 2.94 14.70 2.33
CA ASP A 169 2.76 16.08 1.90
C ASP A 169 1.30 16.58 1.99
N THR A 170 0.73 17.06 0.89
CA THR A 170 -0.65 17.59 0.80
C THR A 170 -1.60 16.64 0.07
N SER A 171 -1.23 15.37 -0.03
CA SER A 171 -1.99 14.35 -0.75
C SER A 171 -3.36 14.07 -0.13
N ARG A 172 -4.25 13.50 -0.92
CA ARG A 172 -5.63 13.23 -0.50
C ARG A 172 -6.02 11.79 -0.79
N ALA A 173 -6.92 11.26 0.03
CA ALA A 173 -7.48 9.93 -0.20
C ALA A 173 -8.95 9.83 0.17
N ILE A 174 -9.65 8.93 -0.54
CA ILE A 174 -10.94 8.40 -0.13
C ILE A 174 -10.75 6.92 0.17
N ALA A 175 -11.03 6.52 1.41
CA ALA A 175 -10.87 5.16 1.87
C ALA A 175 -12.25 4.50 2.02
N TYR A 176 -12.52 3.50 1.20
CA TYR A 176 -13.74 2.70 1.27
C TYR A 176 -13.55 1.49 2.17
N LYS A 177 -14.66 0.84 2.52
CA LYS A 177 -14.70 -0.33 3.40
C LYS A 177 -13.57 -1.33 3.10
N ASP A 178 -12.96 -1.85 4.16
CA ASP A 178 -11.85 -2.81 4.18
C ASP A 178 -10.50 -2.28 3.68
N SER A 179 -10.43 -1.04 3.18
CA SER A 179 -9.17 -0.39 2.83
C SER A 179 -8.43 0.16 4.06
N ARG A 180 -7.14 0.42 3.90
CA ARG A 180 -6.27 0.95 4.97
C ARG A 180 -5.48 2.14 4.47
N VAL A 181 -5.56 3.25 5.19
CA VAL A 181 -4.85 4.48 4.80
C VAL A 181 -4.13 5.08 6.01
N ASN A 182 -2.85 5.41 5.81
CA ASN A 182 -2.03 6.13 6.77
C ASN A 182 -1.74 7.54 6.29
N ALA A 183 -2.29 8.55 6.96
CA ALA A 183 -2.05 9.96 6.69
C ALA A 183 -0.87 10.45 7.54
N VAL A 184 0.37 10.30 7.05
CA VAL A 184 1.60 10.63 7.78
C VAL A 184 1.78 12.13 7.94
N SER A 185 1.39 12.93 6.95
CA SER A 185 1.49 14.39 6.99
C SER A 185 0.23 15.02 7.59
N ASP A 186 0.39 16.01 8.45
CA ASP A 186 -0.68 16.84 9.00
C ASP A 186 -1.42 17.67 7.93
N MET A 187 -0.81 17.82 6.77
CA MET A 187 -1.39 18.52 5.61
C MET A 187 -2.23 17.60 4.72
N SER A 188 -2.10 16.28 4.86
CA SER A 188 -2.88 15.32 4.08
C SER A 188 -4.34 15.25 4.53
N VAL A 189 -5.24 14.85 3.63
CA VAL A 189 -6.67 14.76 3.91
C VAL A 189 -7.19 13.38 3.54
N VAL A 190 -7.85 12.71 4.49
CA VAL A 190 -8.51 11.43 4.24
C VAL A 190 -10.00 11.54 4.54
N GLN A 191 -10.82 11.21 3.55
CA GLN A 191 -12.23 10.93 3.73
C GLN A 191 -12.42 9.41 3.74
N HIS A 192 -13.24 8.88 4.63
CA HIS A 192 -13.39 7.43 4.71
C HIS A 192 -14.82 6.99 4.98
N GLU A 193 -15.16 5.81 4.50
CA GLU A 193 -16.39 5.10 4.80
C GLU A 193 -16.25 4.31 6.11
N SER A 194 -17.37 4.05 6.78
CA SER A 194 -17.40 3.16 7.95
C SER A 194 -16.86 1.76 7.58
N GLY A 195 -15.89 1.29 8.34
CA GLY A 195 -15.19 0.03 8.10
C GLY A 195 -13.84 0.16 7.40
N ALA A 196 -13.49 1.33 6.85
CA ALA A 196 -12.12 1.61 6.47
C ALA A 196 -11.24 1.80 7.71
N ILE A 197 -9.95 1.48 7.59
CA ILE A 197 -8.97 1.70 8.65
C ILE A 197 -8.12 2.90 8.27
N VAL A 198 -8.35 4.02 8.94
CA VAL A 198 -7.61 5.26 8.70
C VAL A 198 -6.93 5.72 9.97
N HIS A 199 -5.69 6.17 9.87
CA HIS A 199 -4.92 6.69 11.00
C HIS A 199 -3.85 7.69 10.53
N GLY A 200 -3.16 8.31 11.49
CA GLY A 200 -2.08 9.26 11.24
C GLY A 200 -2.45 10.68 11.66
N ASP A 201 -1.60 11.64 11.27
CA ASP A 201 -1.68 13.05 11.66
C ASP A 201 -2.53 13.92 10.73
N GLY A 202 -2.94 13.36 9.57
CA GLY A 202 -3.76 14.06 8.59
C GLY A 202 -5.16 14.42 9.07
N LYS A 203 -5.83 15.26 8.31
CA LYS A 203 -7.24 15.60 8.51
C LYS A 203 -8.12 14.43 8.10
N ILE A 204 -8.75 13.77 9.07
CA ILE A 204 -9.55 12.56 8.85
C ILE A 204 -11.04 12.90 9.01
N GLN A 205 -11.84 12.56 8.00
CA GLN A 205 -13.29 12.81 7.95
C GLN A 205 -14.04 11.53 7.59
N CYS A 206 -15.07 11.17 8.39
CA CYS A 206 -15.94 10.05 8.09
C CYS A 206 -17.17 10.47 7.27
N PHE A 207 -17.49 9.73 6.22
CA PHE A 207 -18.72 9.97 5.48
C PHE A 207 -19.96 9.70 6.35
N GLY A 208 -20.85 10.68 6.40
CA GLY A 208 -22.14 10.55 7.06
C GLY A 208 -22.14 10.78 8.58
N SER A 209 -21.01 11.14 9.20
CA SER A 209 -20.96 11.58 10.59
C SER A 209 -20.65 13.06 10.70
N ASN A 210 -21.37 13.77 11.59
CA ASN A 210 -21.08 15.17 11.94
C ASN A 210 -19.96 15.29 12.99
N GLU A 211 -19.29 14.20 13.35
CA GLU A 211 -18.29 14.17 14.40
C GLU A 211 -16.88 14.10 13.78
N ASP A 212 -16.17 15.21 13.82
CA ASP A 212 -14.77 15.35 13.33
C ASP A 212 -13.77 14.38 13.98
N LYS A 213 -14.15 13.74 15.09
CA LYS A 213 -13.34 12.71 15.80
C LYS A 213 -13.81 11.28 15.52
N GLY A 214 -14.97 11.08 14.91
CA GLY A 214 -15.61 9.77 14.74
C GLY A 214 -14.84 8.84 13.80
N GLY A 215 -14.13 9.40 12.82
CA GLY A 215 -13.45 8.63 11.80
C GLY A 215 -12.27 7.82 12.33
N LEU A 216 -11.35 8.43 13.04
CA LEU A 216 -10.21 7.72 13.65
C LEU A 216 -10.68 6.71 14.69
N PHE A 217 -11.68 7.08 15.50
CA PHE A 217 -12.26 6.20 16.52
C PHE A 217 -12.90 4.94 15.91
N VAL A 218 -13.69 5.10 14.85
CA VAL A 218 -14.35 3.98 14.14
C VAL A 218 -13.32 3.10 13.46
N ALA A 219 -12.33 3.68 12.80
CA ALA A 219 -11.25 2.94 12.14
C ALA A 219 -10.39 2.18 13.16
N THR A 220 -10.06 2.80 14.30
CA THR A 220 -9.33 2.16 15.40
C THR A 220 -10.14 0.99 15.98
N ARG A 221 -11.43 1.18 16.20
CA ARG A 221 -12.33 0.13 16.68
C ARG A 221 -12.38 -1.06 15.71
N GLY A 222 -12.60 -0.80 14.43
CA GLY A 222 -12.62 -1.85 13.41
C GLY A 222 -11.30 -2.62 13.31
N PHE A 223 -10.17 -1.94 13.51
CA PHE A 223 -8.86 -2.57 13.56
C PHE A 223 -8.72 -3.46 14.80
N LEU A 224 -9.01 -2.95 15.99
CA LEU A 224 -8.89 -3.68 17.24
C LEU A 224 -9.86 -4.87 17.29
N ASN A 225 -11.09 -4.72 16.83
CA ASN A 225 -12.06 -5.83 16.77
C ASN A 225 -11.61 -7.01 15.91
N ARG A 226 -10.72 -6.76 14.93
CA ARG A 226 -10.13 -7.83 14.12
C ARG A 226 -8.90 -8.47 14.74
N LEU A 227 -8.18 -7.76 15.61
CA LEU A 227 -6.92 -8.21 16.16
C LEU A 227 -6.98 -8.60 17.63
N ALA A 228 -7.74 -7.89 18.44
CA ALA A 228 -7.80 -8.05 19.88
C ALA A 228 -9.22 -8.37 20.37
N LEU A 229 -9.35 -8.95 21.54
CA LEU A 229 -10.63 -9.27 22.15
C LEU A 229 -11.26 -8.02 22.79
N PRO A 230 -12.48 -7.58 22.37
CA PRO A 230 -13.21 -6.53 23.06
C PRO A 230 -13.58 -6.94 24.49
N LEU A 231 -13.37 -6.05 25.48
CA LEU A 231 -13.67 -6.30 26.89
C LEU A 231 -15.02 -5.77 27.32
N ASN A 232 -15.64 -4.88 26.55
CA ASN A 232 -16.96 -4.32 26.89
C ASN A 232 -17.88 -4.23 25.68
N SER A 233 -19.19 -4.06 25.96
CA SER A 233 -20.23 -3.97 24.93
C SER A 233 -20.14 -2.74 24.04
N PHE A 234 -19.40 -1.72 24.45
CA PHE A 234 -19.16 -0.48 23.70
C PHE A 234 -17.90 -0.55 22.84
N GLU A 235 -17.15 -1.65 22.94
CA GLU A 235 -15.92 -1.87 22.18
C GLU A 235 -14.90 -0.72 22.32
N THR A 236 -14.76 -0.22 23.54
CA THR A 236 -13.82 0.86 23.87
C THR A 236 -12.60 0.38 24.64
N GLU A 237 -12.63 -0.85 25.15
CA GLU A 237 -11.55 -1.49 25.87
C GLU A 237 -11.25 -2.85 25.25
N TYR A 238 -9.98 -3.17 25.13
CA TYR A 238 -9.48 -4.35 24.46
C TYR A 238 -8.47 -5.09 25.29
N LEU A 239 -8.54 -6.43 25.24
CA LEU A 239 -7.56 -7.33 25.80
C LEU A 239 -6.44 -7.56 24.79
N VAL A 240 -5.24 -7.26 25.21
CA VAL A 240 -4.00 -7.51 24.48
C VAL A 240 -2.98 -8.18 25.40
N TYR A 241 -1.86 -8.59 24.85
CA TYR A 241 -0.83 -9.30 25.61
C TYR A 241 0.50 -8.57 25.57
N LYS A 242 1.22 -8.61 26.69
CA LYS A 242 2.57 -8.07 26.83
C LYS A 242 3.55 -9.16 27.23
N THR A 243 4.57 -9.37 26.41
CA THR A 243 5.68 -10.28 26.75
C THR A 243 6.82 -9.48 27.37
N THR A 244 7.42 -10.03 28.43
CA THR A 244 8.52 -9.45 29.20
C THR A 244 9.59 -10.49 29.45
N ASP A 245 10.73 -10.09 30.02
CA ASP A 245 11.70 -10.99 30.59
C ASP A 245 11.15 -11.70 31.85
N ALA A 246 11.95 -12.60 32.45
CA ALA A 246 11.59 -13.34 33.65
C ALA A 246 11.30 -12.46 34.89
N ASN A 247 11.81 -11.22 34.91
CA ASN A 247 11.64 -10.27 36.00
C ASN A 247 10.47 -9.31 35.77
N GLY A 248 9.77 -9.42 34.65
CA GLY A 248 8.67 -8.55 34.27
C GLY A 248 9.13 -7.24 33.63
N HIS A 249 10.33 -7.17 33.07
CA HIS A 249 10.82 -5.97 32.41
C HIS A 249 10.78 -6.12 30.90
N THR A 250 10.54 -4.99 30.23
CA THR A 250 10.80 -4.83 28.80
C THR A 250 11.97 -3.88 28.58
N GLY A 251 12.51 -3.85 27.35
CA GLY A 251 13.64 -3.01 26.98
C GLY A 251 13.45 -1.54 27.36
N GLN A 252 14.54 -0.79 27.39
CA GLN A 252 14.54 0.61 27.79
C GLN A 252 13.67 1.45 26.87
N LEU A 253 12.59 1.99 27.41
CA LEU A 253 11.82 3.05 26.81
C LEU A 253 12.20 4.36 27.53
N TYR A 254 12.74 5.31 26.79
CA TYR A 254 13.17 6.61 27.33
C TYR A 254 14.20 6.56 28.47
N GLY A 255 15.07 5.55 28.48
CA GLY A 255 16.25 5.50 29.36
C GLY A 255 16.19 4.49 30.48
N GLU A 256 15.01 3.98 30.86
CA GLU A 256 14.87 2.98 31.93
C GLU A 256 14.06 1.75 31.46
N PRO A 257 14.37 0.55 32.00
CA PRO A 257 13.55 -0.63 31.73
C PRO A 257 12.13 -0.43 32.28
N THR A 258 11.13 -0.69 31.44
CA THR A 258 9.74 -0.61 31.88
C THR A 258 9.33 -1.87 32.61
N LYS A 259 8.86 -1.73 33.86
CA LYS A 259 8.40 -2.83 34.71
C LYS A 259 6.90 -3.05 34.59
N TRP A 260 6.50 -4.30 34.44
CA TRP A 260 5.12 -4.74 34.28
C TRP A 260 4.70 -5.56 35.49
N GLU A 261 3.70 -5.10 36.24
CA GLU A 261 3.19 -5.73 37.47
C GLU A 261 1.67 -5.76 37.43
N VAL A 262 1.09 -6.88 37.90
CA VAL A 262 -0.37 -7.05 37.97
C VAL A 262 -1.01 -5.94 38.82
N GLY A 263 -2.09 -5.36 38.31
CA GLY A 263 -2.82 -4.25 38.91
C GLY A 263 -2.16 -2.89 38.75
N LYS A 264 -1.09 -2.78 37.95
CA LYS A 264 -0.46 -1.50 37.62
C LYS A 264 -0.78 -1.05 36.21
N THR A 265 -0.89 0.26 36.08
CA THR A 265 -0.94 0.92 34.76
C THR A 265 0.46 1.35 34.36
N VAL A 266 0.85 0.99 33.15
CA VAL A 266 2.09 1.46 32.51
C VAL A 266 1.69 2.47 31.46
N SER A 267 2.25 3.67 31.53
CA SER A 267 1.93 4.76 30.59
C SER A 267 3.17 5.51 30.12
N ILE A 268 3.11 6.00 28.89
CA ILE A 268 4.06 6.97 28.36
C ILE A 268 3.66 8.36 28.87
N PRO A 269 4.59 9.14 29.44
CA PRO A 269 4.30 10.52 29.86
C PRO A 269 3.68 11.36 28.75
N GLU A 270 2.69 12.18 29.08
CA GLU A 270 1.89 12.90 28.09
C GLU A 270 2.73 13.80 27.18
N GLU A 271 3.75 14.44 27.74
CA GLU A 271 4.69 15.30 27.00
C GLU A 271 5.55 14.53 25.98
N LYS A 272 5.58 13.19 26.06
CA LYS A 272 6.28 12.28 25.15
C LYS A 272 5.34 11.59 24.15
N ARG A 273 4.03 11.80 24.27
CA ARG A 273 3.02 11.21 23.38
C ARG A 273 2.96 11.97 22.06
N THR A 274 3.95 11.78 21.22
CA THR A 274 4.01 12.37 19.87
C THR A 274 4.05 11.28 18.82
N THR A 275 3.70 11.61 17.60
CA THR A 275 3.71 10.68 16.46
C THR A 275 5.09 10.11 16.18
N LEU A 276 6.15 10.86 16.46
CA LEU A 276 7.54 10.45 16.28
C LEU A 276 8.07 9.55 17.39
N ASN A 277 7.50 9.63 18.60
CA ASN A 277 7.93 8.83 19.74
C ASN A 277 7.28 7.45 19.71
N ARG A 278 8.01 6.44 20.19
CA ARG A 278 7.49 5.08 20.31
C ARG A 278 6.54 4.99 21.52
N GLY A 279 5.40 4.31 21.32
CA GLY A 279 4.50 3.89 22.37
C GLY A 279 4.89 2.55 22.99
N LEU A 280 3.99 2.00 23.79
CA LEU A 280 4.09 0.64 24.34
C LEU A 280 3.60 -0.36 23.27
N PHE A 281 4.36 -1.41 23.03
CA PHE A 281 4.01 -2.45 22.06
C PHE A 281 3.32 -3.64 22.74
N PHE A 282 2.22 -4.07 22.14
CA PHE A 282 1.42 -5.21 22.58
C PHE A 282 1.16 -6.17 21.44
N THR A 283 0.93 -7.43 21.77
CA THR A 283 0.49 -8.44 20.80
C THR A 283 -1.01 -8.71 20.94
N PRO A 284 -1.74 -8.90 19.83
CA PRO A 284 -3.21 -9.03 19.89
C PRO A 284 -3.69 -10.37 20.45
N THR A 285 -2.88 -11.43 20.37
CA THR A 285 -3.25 -12.78 20.79
C THR A 285 -2.18 -13.43 21.66
N LEU A 286 -2.58 -14.40 22.47
CA LEU A 286 -1.66 -15.19 23.29
C LEU A 286 -0.60 -15.92 22.45
N ALA A 287 -1.00 -16.48 21.30
CA ALA A 287 -0.07 -17.15 20.39
C ALA A 287 1.05 -16.22 19.90
N HIS A 288 0.71 -15.00 19.53
CA HIS A 288 1.72 -13.99 19.15
C HIS A 288 2.61 -13.58 20.31
N ALA A 289 2.06 -13.49 21.53
CA ALA A 289 2.84 -13.18 22.73
C ALA A 289 3.86 -14.27 23.04
N ILE A 290 3.48 -15.54 22.91
CA ILE A 290 4.37 -16.70 23.10
C ILE A 290 5.47 -16.72 22.03
N SER A 291 5.10 -16.56 20.76
CA SER A 291 6.07 -16.46 19.66
C SER A 291 7.11 -15.37 19.91
N ARG A 292 6.65 -14.21 20.41
CA ARG A 292 7.53 -13.10 20.78
C ARG A 292 8.44 -13.44 21.95
N GLY A 293 7.94 -14.20 22.95
CA GLY A 293 8.71 -14.66 24.10
C GLY A 293 9.82 -15.64 23.69
N GLN A 294 9.56 -16.51 22.76
CA GLN A 294 10.54 -17.48 22.25
C GLN A 294 11.74 -16.81 21.54
N GLU A 295 11.55 -15.62 20.96
CA GLU A 295 12.65 -14.83 20.36
C GLU A 295 13.69 -14.36 21.42
N TYR A 296 13.34 -14.33 22.70
CA TYR A 296 14.25 -13.85 23.76
C TYR A 296 15.29 -14.86 24.22
N GLU A 297 15.25 -16.13 23.77
CA GLU A 297 16.16 -17.23 24.20
C GLU A 297 16.31 -17.38 25.73
N ARG A 298 15.39 -16.85 26.53
CA ARG A 298 15.40 -16.81 28.01
C ARG A 298 14.00 -17.01 28.55
N PRO A 299 13.85 -17.39 29.83
CA PRO A 299 12.53 -17.42 30.45
C PRO A 299 11.81 -16.08 30.31
N PHE A 300 10.55 -16.12 29.90
CA PHE A 300 9.71 -14.95 29.70
C PHE A 300 8.40 -15.07 30.46
N ARG A 301 7.75 -13.93 30.69
CA ARG A 301 6.41 -13.84 31.27
C ARG A 301 5.46 -13.20 30.25
N VAL A 302 4.19 -13.56 30.31
CA VAL A 302 3.14 -12.98 29.49
C VAL A 302 2.07 -12.40 30.41
N PHE A 303 1.73 -11.13 30.19
CA PHE A 303 0.67 -10.44 30.90
C PHE A 303 -0.52 -10.19 29.99
N ARG A 304 -1.75 -10.30 30.52
CA ARG A 304 -2.94 -9.75 29.89
C ARG A 304 -3.06 -8.29 30.27
N VAL A 305 -3.25 -7.46 29.27
CA VAL A 305 -3.27 -6.01 29.43
C VAL A 305 -4.54 -5.44 28.81
N ARG A 306 -5.21 -4.57 29.54
CA ARG A 306 -6.31 -3.77 29.04
C ARG A 306 -5.77 -2.49 28.46
N ILE A 307 -6.14 -2.21 27.21
CA ILE A 307 -5.89 -0.92 26.53
C ILE A 307 -7.21 -0.27 26.19
N ARG A 308 -7.24 1.06 26.16
CA ARG A 308 -8.39 1.83 25.69
C ARG A 308 -8.17 2.24 24.25
N ILE A 309 -9.26 2.32 23.49
CA ILE A 309 -9.21 2.74 22.08
C ILE A 309 -8.57 4.13 21.89
N GLU A 310 -8.81 5.04 22.81
CA GLU A 310 -8.26 6.41 22.84
C GLU A 310 -6.74 6.47 23.05
N ASP A 311 -6.16 5.43 23.66
CA ASP A 311 -4.73 5.33 23.92
C ASP A 311 -3.97 4.61 22.79
N VAL A 312 -4.67 4.08 21.79
CA VAL A 312 -4.04 3.32 20.70
C VAL A 312 -3.36 4.26 19.71
N LYS A 313 -2.05 4.02 19.50
CA LYS A 313 -1.27 4.72 18.50
C LYS A 313 -1.14 3.84 17.24
N LEU A 314 -1.72 4.28 16.14
CA LEU A 314 -1.81 3.52 14.90
C LEU A 314 -0.71 3.84 13.89
N THR A 315 0.52 4.08 14.34
CA THR A 315 1.62 4.54 13.49
C THR A 315 2.31 3.46 12.64
N ASN A 316 2.10 2.16 12.91
CA ASN A 316 2.89 1.09 12.27
C ASN A 316 2.07 -0.05 11.66
N ILE A 317 0.89 0.22 11.14
CA ILE A 317 0.11 -0.82 10.42
C ILE A 317 0.81 -1.25 9.11
N PHE A 318 1.72 -0.43 8.58
CA PHE A 318 2.43 -0.66 7.33
C PHE A 318 3.88 -1.15 7.49
N GLY A 319 4.34 -1.41 8.70
CA GLY A 319 5.58 -2.16 8.91
C GLY A 319 5.54 -3.50 8.18
N PRO A 320 6.68 -4.15 7.94
CA PRO A 320 6.71 -5.42 7.23
C PRO A 320 5.65 -6.34 7.83
N MET A 321 4.84 -6.99 7.01
CA MET A 321 3.60 -7.73 7.32
C MET A 321 3.71 -8.80 8.43
N TYR A 322 4.84 -8.91 9.08
CA TYR A 322 5.17 -9.94 10.06
C TYR A 322 5.02 -9.51 11.52
N ARG A 323 4.78 -8.21 11.81
CA ARG A 323 4.58 -7.76 13.19
C ARG A 323 3.14 -7.31 13.38
N LYS A 324 2.28 -8.23 13.79
CA LYS A 324 0.94 -7.93 14.31
C LYS A 324 1.07 -7.35 15.71
N GLU A 325 1.64 -6.16 15.85
CA GLU A 325 1.80 -5.46 17.12
C GLU A 325 0.80 -4.30 17.17
N ILE A 326 0.24 -4.07 18.36
CA ILE A 326 -0.59 -2.92 18.66
C ILE A 326 0.29 -1.97 19.48
N GLU A 327 0.37 -0.72 19.07
CA GLU A 327 1.08 0.33 19.81
C GLU A 327 0.06 1.19 20.54
N ALA A 328 0.25 1.40 21.85
CA ALA A 328 -0.61 2.27 22.64
C ALA A 328 0.23 3.12 23.63
N TRP A 329 -0.37 4.23 24.09
CA TRP A 329 0.28 5.10 25.06
C TRP A 329 0.19 4.60 26.49
N GLU A 330 -0.82 3.78 26.76
CA GLU A 330 -1.11 3.28 28.09
C GLU A 330 -1.67 1.86 28.05
N GLY A 331 -1.43 1.08 29.12
CA GLY A 331 -2.01 -0.23 29.31
C GLY A 331 -2.05 -0.63 30.78
N GLU A 332 -3.19 -1.14 31.23
CA GLU A 332 -3.38 -1.66 32.57
C GLU A 332 -3.17 -3.17 32.60
N VAL A 333 -2.26 -3.63 33.45
CA VAL A 333 -1.97 -5.06 33.63
C VAL A 333 -3.07 -5.73 34.45
N ILE A 334 -3.90 -6.54 33.79
CA ILE A 334 -5.01 -7.23 34.44
C ILE A 334 -4.49 -8.41 35.28
N ASP A 335 -3.72 -9.28 34.67
CA ASP A 335 -3.13 -10.47 35.30
C ASP A 335 -1.94 -11.02 34.51
N GLU A 336 -1.32 -12.05 35.06
CA GLU A 336 -0.25 -12.82 34.43
C GLU A 336 -0.80 -14.16 33.94
N VAL A 337 -0.51 -14.50 32.70
CA VAL A 337 -0.84 -15.81 32.09
C VAL A 337 0.19 -16.83 32.64
N LYS A 338 -0.23 -17.65 33.59
CA LYS A 338 0.58 -18.75 34.10
C LYS A 338 0.65 -19.86 33.05
N ASN A 339 1.84 -20.42 32.85
CA ASN A 339 2.06 -21.49 31.86
C ASN A 339 1.47 -21.17 30.49
N PRO A 340 1.88 -20.06 29.86
CA PRO A 340 1.20 -19.56 28.65
C PRO A 340 1.17 -20.58 27.50
N ILE A 341 2.14 -21.49 27.44
CA ILE A 341 2.19 -22.55 26.43
C ILE A 341 1.06 -23.57 26.67
N GLU A 342 0.86 -24.02 27.92
CA GLU A 342 -0.23 -24.97 28.26
C GLU A 342 -1.60 -24.34 28.02
N VAL A 343 -1.80 -23.10 28.45
CA VAL A 343 -3.06 -22.36 28.23
C VAL A 343 -3.41 -22.25 26.74
N LEU A 344 -2.42 -22.12 25.87
CA LEU A 344 -2.66 -22.06 24.41
C LEU A 344 -3.23 -23.39 23.89
N PHE A 345 -2.75 -24.54 24.38
CA PHE A 345 -3.22 -25.85 23.95
C PHE A 345 -4.59 -26.22 24.55
N ASP A 346 -4.92 -25.70 25.73
CA ASP A 346 -6.24 -25.94 26.38
C ASP A 346 -7.37 -25.12 25.74
N THR A 347 -7.05 -24.10 24.92
CA THR A 347 -8.04 -23.23 24.24
C THR A 347 -8.31 -23.63 22.79
N VAL A 348 -7.69 -24.67 22.28
CA VAL A 348 -7.91 -25.27 20.95
C VAL A 348 -8.76 -26.54 21.09
#